data_2353b8a5bdfbbec40def6d7748582267
#
_entry.id   2353b8a5bdfbbec40def6d7748582267
#
_cell.length_a   1.000
_cell.length_b   1.000
_cell.length_c   1.000
_cell.angle_alpha   90.00
_cell.angle_beta   90.00
_cell.angle_gamma   90.00
#
_symmetry.space_group_name_H-M   'P 1'
#
loop_
_entity.id
_entity.type
_entity.pdbx_description
1 polymer ?
#
loop_
_entity_poly.entity_id
_entity_poly.type
_entity_poly.pdbx_seq_one_letter_code
_entity_poly.pdbx_strand_id
1 'polypeptide(L)'
;TKVEGNQQKPQGPPKKKTMEEALKNTKEIPGLITMHQDTTNGKLYMLVKKDQLNQEYIHFVHGLNGQLNAGVFKGQYRGARVIKLKRYFNRVEFEVQNNSMYFDPTTPLHRSSDANVSTAILASSYIVAEKDGMCLIGVDNVFLTEALHQITRGFIPGGANKNPFKLGRLAKERTKYSSLKNYPENTDLVVQYVYTNPSPTN
;
A
#
# COMPACT_ATOMS: atom_id res chain seq x y z
N THR A 1 11.35 -0.56 36.27
CA THR A 1 11.86 0.23 35.14
C THR A 1 10.72 0.29 34.09
N LYS A 2 10.06 1.46 33.98
CA LYS A 2 9.01 1.71 32.99
C LYS A 2 9.63 1.75 31.60
N VAL A 3 9.20 0.87 30.71
CA VAL A 3 9.51 0.95 29.27
C VAL A 3 8.55 1.97 28.68
N GLU A 4 9.03 3.17 28.45
CA GLU A 4 8.28 4.19 27.70
C GLU A 4 8.22 3.75 26.24
N GLY A 5 7.05 3.27 25.84
CA GLY A 5 6.73 3.03 24.45
C GLY A 5 6.66 4.37 23.69
N ASN A 6 7.64 4.62 22.83
CA ASN A 6 7.68 5.77 21.95
C ASN A 6 6.55 5.67 20.90
N GLN A 7 5.35 6.12 21.30
CA GLN A 7 4.24 6.28 20.38
C GLN A 7 4.55 7.52 19.52
N GLN A 8 4.99 7.32 18.30
CA GLN A 8 5.06 8.40 17.31
C GLN A 8 3.65 8.99 17.16
N LYS A 9 3.51 10.26 17.59
CA LYS A 9 2.28 11.04 17.36
C LYS A 9 1.91 10.99 15.88
N PRO A 10 0.63 10.87 15.54
CA PRO A 10 0.17 10.98 14.15
C PRO A 10 0.69 12.30 13.57
N GLN A 11 1.49 12.23 12.53
CA GLN A 11 1.94 13.43 11.83
C GLN A 11 0.71 14.06 11.17
N GLY A 12 0.45 15.31 11.48
CA GLY A 12 -0.59 16.10 10.83
C GLY A 12 -0.34 16.21 9.31
N PRO A 13 -1.33 16.73 8.55
CA PRO A 13 -1.21 16.83 7.10
C PRO A 13 0.03 17.66 6.73
N PRO A 14 0.83 17.19 5.75
CA PRO A 14 1.99 17.94 5.28
C PRO A 14 1.54 19.30 4.70
N LYS A 15 2.39 20.33 4.82
CA LYS A 15 2.14 21.59 4.13
C LYS A 15 2.08 21.32 2.62
N LYS A 16 1.02 21.78 1.96
CA LYS A 16 0.90 21.69 0.49
C LYS A 16 2.05 22.48 -0.13
N LYS A 17 2.71 21.86 -1.10
CA LYS A 17 3.74 22.47 -1.96
C LYS A 17 3.14 22.77 -3.33
N THR A 18 3.81 23.57 -4.13
CA THR A 18 3.51 23.63 -5.56
C THR A 18 3.95 22.33 -6.22
N MET A 19 3.38 21.98 -7.38
CA MET A 19 3.76 20.76 -8.11
C MET A 19 5.24 20.83 -8.50
N GLU A 20 5.70 21.97 -8.94
CA GLU A 20 7.08 22.25 -9.34
C GLU A 20 8.07 22.04 -8.18
N GLU A 21 7.72 22.55 -7.00
CA GLU A 21 8.54 22.37 -5.79
C GLU A 21 8.59 20.90 -5.33
N ALA A 22 7.46 20.21 -5.43
CA ALA A 22 7.36 18.82 -5.00
C ALA A 22 8.12 17.85 -5.93
N LEU A 23 8.22 18.19 -7.22
CA LEU A 23 8.84 17.35 -8.26
C LEU A 23 10.28 17.76 -8.63
N LYS A 24 10.81 18.84 -8.05
CA LYS A 24 12.10 19.45 -8.42
C LYS A 24 13.26 18.46 -8.50
N ASN A 25 13.34 17.51 -7.58
CA ASN A 25 14.43 16.54 -7.48
C ASN A 25 13.96 15.12 -7.79
N THR A 26 12.90 14.96 -8.56
CA THR A 26 12.35 13.64 -8.86
C THR A 26 12.64 13.23 -10.30
N LYS A 27 12.80 11.93 -10.50
CA LYS A 27 12.78 11.30 -11.82
C LYS A 27 11.38 10.81 -12.11
N GLU A 28 10.81 11.26 -13.21
CA GLU A 28 9.53 10.77 -13.71
C GLU A 28 9.68 9.36 -14.30
N ILE A 29 8.70 8.50 -14.00
CA ILE A 29 8.60 7.12 -14.48
C ILE A 29 7.17 6.96 -15.01
N PRO A 30 6.94 7.23 -16.31
CA PRO A 30 5.61 7.18 -16.92
C PRO A 30 5.09 5.75 -17.04
N GLY A 31 3.78 5.57 -16.99
CA GLY A 31 3.10 4.27 -17.12
C GLY A 31 1.64 4.35 -16.72
N LEU A 32 1.06 3.23 -16.25
CA LEU A 32 -0.35 3.12 -15.85
C LEU A 32 -0.77 4.27 -14.94
N ILE A 33 -0.03 4.50 -13.87
CA ILE A 33 -0.10 5.71 -13.06
C ILE A 33 1.32 6.28 -12.99
N THR A 34 1.50 7.52 -13.38
CA THR A 34 2.83 8.13 -13.42
C THR A 34 3.43 8.18 -12.00
N MET A 35 4.64 7.65 -11.87
CA MET A 35 5.41 7.65 -10.63
C MET A 35 6.54 8.67 -10.71
N HIS A 36 6.91 9.24 -9.59
CA HIS A 36 8.06 10.12 -9.44
C HIS A 36 8.93 9.64 -8.29
N GLN A 37 10.18 9.35 -8.55
CA GLN A 37 11.13 8.95 -7.51
C GLN A 37 12.11 10.07 -7.19
N ASP A 38 12.16 10.48 -5.94
CA ASP A 38 13.14 11.46 -5.46
C ASP A 38 14.55 10.86 -5.55
N THR A 39 15.41 11.54 -6.30
CA THR A 39 16.78 11.08 -6.59
C THR A 39 17.73 11.26 -5.42
N THR A 40 17.35 12.03 -4.39
CA THR A 40 18.19 12.30 -3.22
C THR A 40 17.93 11.34 -2.06
N ASN A 41 16.67 10.92 -1.85
CA ASN A 41 16.30 10.11 -0.70
C ASN A 41 15.49 8.85 -1.06
N GLY A 42 15.19 8.63 -2.35
CA GLY A 42 14.49 7.45 -2.85
C GLY A 42 13.00 7.42 -2.58
N LYS A 43 12.39 8.48 -2.02
CA LYS A 43 10.95 8.56 -1.78
C LYS A 43 10.17 8.45 -3.08
N LEU A 44 9.04 7.75 -2.99
CA LEU A 44 8.18 7.53 -4.14
C LEU A 44 6.92 8.36 -4.03
N TYR A 45 6.58 9.02 -5.12
CA TYR A 45 5.33 9.75 -5.30
C TYR A 45 4.54 9.14 -6.45
N MET A 46 3.23 9.21 -6.34
CA MET A 46 2.27 8.80 -7.37
C MET A 46 1.50 10.03 -7.82
N LEU A 47 1.51 10.30 -9.12
CA LEU A 47 0.76 11.37 -9.75
C LEU A 47 -0.56 10.78 -10.27
N VAL A 48 -1.63 10.99 -9.52
CA VAL A 48 -2.96 10.47 -9.85
C VAL A 48 -3.75 11.53 -10.59
N LYS A 49 -4.20 11.21 -11.81
CA LYS A 49 -5.08 12.05 -12.61
C LYS A 49 -6.54 11.90 -12.16
N LYS A 50 -7.37 12.89 -12.45
CA LYS A 50 -8.79 12.88 -12.10
C LYS A 50 -9.56 11.70 -12.68
N ASP A 51 -9.26 11.31 -13.91
CA ASP A 51 -9.86 10.18 -14.62
C ASP A 51 -9.38 8.81 -14.10
N GLN A 52 -8.27 8.77 -13.40
CA GLN A 52 -7.75 7.57 -12.74
C GLN A 52 -8.38 7.33 -11.36
N LEU A 53 -9.05 8.33 -10.79
CA LEU A 53 -9.82 8.16 -9.56
C LEU A 53 -11.08 7.35 -9.83
N ASN A 54 -11.46 6.52 -8.86
CA ASN A 54 -12.63 5.60 -8.91
C ASN A 54 -12.55 4.51 -9.99
N GLN A 55 -11.42 4.37 -10.70
CA GLN A 55 -11.16 3.24 -11.58
C GLN A 55 -10.75 2.02 -10.77
N GLU A 56 -11.05 0.84 -11.29
CA GLU A 56 -10.68 -0.44 -10.70
C GLU A 56 -9.30 -0.86 -11.18
N TYR A 57 -8.43 -1.19 -10.21
CA TYR A 57 -7.08 -1.69 -10.44
C TYR A 57 -6.93 -3.04 -9.77
N ILE A 58 -6.22 -3.97 -10.41
CA ILE A 58 -5.87 -5.25 -9.80
C ILE A 58 -4.54 -5.06 -9.05
N HIS A 59 -4.59 -5.21 -7.74
CA HIS A 59 -3.40 -5.32 -6.91
C HIS A 59 -3.04 -6.79 -6.73
N PHE A 60 -1.96 -7.20 -7.36
CA PHE A 60 -1.46 -8.58 -7.35
C PHE A 60 -0.14 -8.66 -6.60
N VAL A 61 0.02 -9.68 -5.73
CA VAL A 61 1.22 -9.84 -4.91
C VAL A 61 1.78 -11.24 -5.02
N HIS A 62 3.09 -11.31 -5.25
CA HIS A 62 3.84 -12.57 -5.18
C HIS A 62 5.22 -12.35 -4.53
N GLY A 63 5.78 -13.42 -3.95
CA GLY A 63 7.11 -13.41 -3.36
C GLY A 63 8.18 -13.59 -4.44
N LEU A 64 9.13 -12.66 -4.55
CA LEU A 64 10.32 -12.87 -5.37
C LEU A 64 11.36 -13.74 -4.65
N ASN A 65 11.47 -13.59 -3.34
CA ASN A 65 12.22 -14.42 -2.41
C ASN A 65 11.59 -14.29 -1.02
N GLY A 66 12.14 -14.98 -0.04
CA GLY A 66 11.65 -14.85 1.33
C GLY A 66 12.32 -15.80 2.28
N GLN A 67 11.89 -15.72 3.54
CA GLN A 67 12.34 -16.59 4.62
C GLN A 67 11.41 -17.79 4.73
N LEU A 68 11.90 -18.98 4.44
CA LEU A 68 11.12 -20.23 4.49
C LEU A 68 10.46 -20.46 5.84
N ASN A 69 11.17 -20.17 6.93
CA ASN A 69 10.64 -20.32 8.28
C ASN A 69 9.46 -19.37 8.56
N ALA A 70 9.36 -18.24 7.85
CA ALA A 70 8.21 -17.35 7.86
C ALA A 70 7.08 -17.80 6.90
N GLY A 71 7.28 -18.88 6.16
CA GLY A 71 6.35 -19.37 5.14
C GLY A 71 6.33 -18.49 3.89
N VAL A 72 7.42 -17.80 3.58
CA VAL A 72 7.57 -16.96 2.40
C VAL A 72 8.68 -17.52 1.53
N PHE A 73 8.37 -17.83 0.27
CA PHE A 73 9.32 -18.42 -0.68
C PHE A 73 9.18 -17.83 -2.08
N LYS A 74 10.19 -18.06 -2.92
CA LYS A 74 10.24 -17.56 -4.29
C LYS A 74 9.06 -18.07 -5.11
N GLY A 75 8.42 -17.17 -5.85
CA GLY A 75 7.29 -17.48 -6.74
C GLY A 75 5.96 -17.71 -6.02
N GLN A 76 5.92 -17.56 -4.70
CA GLN A 76 4.68 -17.76 -3.94
C GLN A 76 3.63 -16.70 -4.31
N TYR A 77 2.47 -17.15 -4.79
CA TYR A 77 1.29 -16.30 -4.90
C TYR A 77 0.80 -15.91 -3.50
N ARG A 78 0.59 -14.64 -3.29
CA ARG A 78 0.21 -14.10 -1.97
C ARG A 78 -1.14 -13.42 -1.96
N GLY A 79 -1.73 -13.18 -3.09
CA GLY A 79 -3.09 -12.68 -3.23
C GLY A 79 -3.27 -11.68 -4.35
N ALA A 80 -4.52 -11.49 -4.74
CA ALA A 80 -4.97 -10.44 -5.62
C ALA A 80 -6.23 -9.78 -5.04
N ARG A 81 -6.37 -8.50 -5.28
CA ARG A 81 -7.53 -7.69 -4.85
C ARG A 81 -7.84 -6.66 -5.90
N VAL A 82 -9.11 -6.32 -6.05
CA VAL A 82 -9.51 -5.13 -6.81
C VAL A 82 -9.50 -3.95 -5.86
N ILE A 83 -8.79 -2.90 -6.22
CA ILE A 83 -8.69 -1.67 -5.45
C ILE A 83 -9.17 -0.49 -6.29
N LYS A 84 -9.73 0.53 -5.63
CA LYS A 84 -10.02 1.85 -6.20
C LYS A 84 -9.24 2.91 -5.46
N LEU A 85 -8.79 3.91 -6.21
CA LEU A 85 -8.23 5.14 -5.64
C LEU A 85 -9.36 6.13 -5.45
N LYS A 86 -9.74 6.42 -4.21
CA LYS A 86 -10.78 7.41 -3.89
C LYS A 86 -10.20 8.65 -3.26
N ARG A 87 -10.62 9.81 -3.73
CA ARG A 87 -10.25 11.07 -3.09
C ARG A 87 -11.19 11.36 -1.94
N TYR A 88 -10.62 11.61 -0.77
CA TYR A 88 -11.32 12.13 0.39
C TYR A 88 -10.64 13.42 0.88
N PHE A 89 -11.25 14.57 0.58
CA PHE A 89 -10.67 15.90 0.86
C PHE A 89 -9.22 16.04 0.36
N ASN A 90 -8.26 16.09 1.29
CA ASN A 90 -6.83 16.28 1.05
C ASN A 90 -6.03 14.97 1.03
N ARG A 91 -6.66 13.83 0.87
CA ARG A 91 -6.00 12.53 0.79
C ARG A 91 -6.62 11.64 -0.29
N VAL A 92 -5.84 10.67 -0.73
CA VAL A 92 -6.29 9.59 -1.61
C VAL A 92 -6.28 8.30 -0.79
N GLU A 93 -7.37 7.57 -0.83
CA GLU A 93 -7.60 6.31 -0.12
C GLU A 93 -7.51 5.14 -1.10
N PHE A 94 -6.90 4.05 -0.64
CA PHE A 94 -6.79 2.77 -1.36
C PHE A 94 -7.88 1.85 -0.80
N GLU A 95 -8.99 1.77 -1.52
CA GLU A 95 -10.19 1.05 -1.11
C GLU A 95 -10.28 -0.30 -1.81
N VAL A 96 -10.44 -1.39 -1.05
CA VAL A 96 -10.69 -2.73 -1.61
C VAL A 96 -12.15 -2.87 -1.96
N GLN A 97 -12.40 -3.36 -3.18
CA GLN A 97 -13.73 -3.70 -3.60
C GLN A 97 -14.08 -5.12 -3.16
N ASN A 98 -15.31 -5.32 -2.71
CA ASN A 98 -15.80 -6.65 -2.38
C ASN A 98 -16.29 -7.35 -3.64
N ASN A 99 -15.52 -8.31 -4.13
CA ASN A 99 -15.85 -9.10 -5.32
C ASN A 99 -16.45 -10.47 -4.98
N SER A 100 -16.68 -10.75 -3.68
CA SER A 100 -17.21 -12.04 -3.23
C SER A 100 -18.70 -12.19 -3.47
N MET A 101 -19.40 -11.07 -3.67
CA MET A 101 -20.85 -11.03 -3.86
C MET A 101 -21.18 -10.20 -5.09
N TYR A 102 -21.99 -10.75 -5.96
CA TYR A 102 -22.60 -10.02 -7.07
C TYR A 102 -24.06 -9.73 -6.76
N PHE A 103 -24.45 -8.48 -6.90
CA PHE A 103 -25.84 -8.04 -6.78
C PHE A 103 -26.29 -7.52 -8.13
N ASP A 104 -27.28 -8.18 -8.74
CA ASP A 104 -27.85 -7.75 -10.00
C ASP A 104 -28.44 -6.33 -9.85
N PRO A 105 -27.97 -5.34 -10.65
CA PRO A 105 -28.41 -3.95 -10.59
C PRO A 105 -29.93 -3.76 -10.75
N THR A 106 -30.62 -4.72 -11.35
CA THR A 106 -32.07 -4.67 -11.59
C THR A 106 -32.90 -5.09 -10.37
N THR A 107 -32.26 -5.68 -9.35
CA THR A 107 -32.94 -6.22 -8.17
C THR A 107 -33.00 -5.24 -6.99
N PRO A 108 -34.00 -5.35 -6.11
CA PRO A 108 -34.06 -4.60 -4.85
C PRO A 108 -32.84 -4.85 -3.94
N LEU A 109 -32.22 -6.05 -4.03
CA LEU A 109 -31.03 -6.41 -3.27
C LEU A 109 -29.85 -5.53 -3.60
N HIS A 110 -29.69 -5.09 -4.86
CA HIS A 110 -28.63 -4.16 -5.25
C HIS A 110 -28.70 -2.84 -4.47
N ARG A 111 -29.90 -2.33 -4.21
CA ARG A 111 -30.07 -1.09 -3.42
C ARG A 111 -29.67 -1.24 -1.95
N SER A 112 -29.72 -2.45 -1.42
CA SER A 112 -29.32 -2.74 -0.03
C SER A 112 -27.84 -3.22 0.06
N SER A 113 -27.18 -3.46 -1.06
CA SER A 113 -25.79 -3.96 -1.09
C SER A 113 -24.82 -3.01 -0.40
N ASP A 114 -24.92 -1.71 -0.68
CA ASP A 114 -24.05 -0.69 -0.11
C ASP A 114 -24.18 -0.57 1.42
N ALA A 115 -25.36 -0.90 1.96
CA ALA A 115 -25.61 -0.91 3.39
C ALA A 115 -25.07 -2.17 4.10
N ASN A 116 -24.96 -3.27 3.38
CA ASN A 116 -24.63 -4.59 3.96
C ASN A 116 -23.23 -5.09 3.61
N VAL A 117 -22.61 -4.51 2.57
CA VAL A 117 -21.27 -4.91 2.09
C VAL A 117 -20.33 -3.73 2.21
N SER A 118 -19.61 -3.68 3.32
CA SER A 118 -18.62 -2.61 3.56
C SER A 118 -17.39 -2.80 2.70
N THR A 119 -16.91 -1.71 2.12
CA THR A 119 -15.56 -1.64 1.51
C THR A 119 -14.51 -1.45 2.61
N ALA A 120 -13.28 -1.91 2.36
CA ALA A 120 -12.18 -1.74 3.30
C ALA A 120 -11.16 -0.74 2.76
N ILE A 121 -10.87 0.31 3.54
CA ILE A 121 -9.77 1.24 3.25
C ILE A 121 -8.49 0.63 3.81
N LEU A 122 -7.59 0.17 2.94
CA LEU A 122 -6.33 -0.45 3.35
C LEU A 122 -5.25 0.57 3.71
N ALA A 123 -5.22 1.67 2.99
CA ALA A 123 -4.23 2.72 3.16
C ALA A 123 -4.79 4.06 2.71
N SER A 124 -4.17 5.13 3.17
CA SER A 124 -4.44 6.47 2.67
C SER A 124 -3.15 7.29 2.64
N SER A 125 -3.07 8.25 1.71
CA SER A 125 -1.95 9.17 1.66
C SER A 125 -2.41 10.59 1.40
N TYR A 126 -1.75 11.55 2.07
CA TYR A 126 -2.05 12.97 1.89
C TYR A 126 -1.59 13.48 0.52
N ILE A 127 -2.38 14.39 -0.05
CA ILE A 127 -2.03 15.13 -1.25
C ILE A 127 -0.95 16.14 -0.89
N VAL A 128 0.25 15.97 -1.47
CA VAL A 128 1.42 16.83 -1.27
C VAL A 128 1.35 18.06 -2.15
N ALA A 129 0.91 17.89 -3.39
CA ALA A 129 0.71 18.94 -4.37
C ALA A 129 -0.48 18.63 -5.27
N GLU A 130 -1.08 19.64 -5.85
CA GLU A 130 -2.21 19.52 -6.76
C GLU A 130 -2.13 20.56 -7.86
N LYS A 131 -2.35 20.18 -9.12
CA LYS A 131 -2.39 21.07 -10.28
C LYS A 131 -3.19 20.44 -11.42
N ASP A 132 -4.03 21.22 -12.07
CA ASP A 132 -4.78 20.84 -13.30
C ASP A 132 -5.53 19.49 -13.17
N GLY A 133 -6.17 19.25 -12.03
CA GLY A 133 -6.90 18.02 -11.76
C GLY A 133 -6.03 16.80 -11.45
N MET A 134 -4.73 16.98 -11.30
CA MET A 134 -3.79 15.94 -10.90
C MET A 134 -3.42 16.09 -9.43
N CYS A 135 -3.37 14.99 -8.68
CA CYS A 135 -2.98 14.92 -7.29
C CYS A 135 -1.65 14.19 -7.15
N LEU A 136 -0.66 14.80 -6.51
CA LEU A 136 0.59 14.14 -6.15
C LEU A 136 0.50 13.65 -4.70
N ILE A 137 0.68 12.34 -4.48
CA ILE A 137 0.68 11.70 -3.17
C ILE A 137 2.01 11.00 -2.90
N GLY A 138 2.49 11.06 -1.65
CA GLY A 138 3.65 10.25 -1.23
C GLY A 138 3.19 8.85 -0.88
N VAL A 139 3.80 7.80 -1.45
CA VAL A 139 3.29 6.42 -1.32
C VAL A 139 4.18 5.50 -0.48
N ASP A 140 5.20 6.01 0.19
CA ASP A 140 6.06 5.22 1.07
C ASP A 140 5.28 4.61 2.25
N ASN A 141 4.29 5.33 2.79
CA ASN A 141 3.42 4.82 3.84
C ASN A 141 2.43 3.74 3.35
N VAL A 142 2.29 3.59 2.04
CA VAL A 142 1.44 2.58 1.40
C VAL A 142 2.25 1.35 1.03
N PHE A 143 3.37 1.53 0.32
CA PHE A 143 4.15 0.42 -0.24
C PHE A 143 5.30 -0.05 0.64
N LEU A 144 5.92 0.81 1.46
CA LEU A 144 6.97 0.43 2.41
C LEU A 144 6.42 -0.03 3.76
N THR A 145 5.14 -0.36 3.80
CA THR A 145 4.45 -0.90 4.97
C THR A 145 3.63 -2.12 4.57
N GLU A 146 3.12 -2.85 5.54
CA GLU A 146 2.22 -3.98 5.28
C GLU A 146 0.75 -3.56 5.06
N ALA A 147 0.50 -2.28 4.71
CA ALA A 147 -0.86 -1.76 4.57
C ALA A 147 -1.66 -2.44 3.45
N LEU A 148 -1.04 -2.64 2.29
CA LEU A 148 -1.70 -3.32 1.18
C LEU A 148 -1.59 -4.83 1.25
N HIS A 149 -0.56 -5.37 1.88
CA HIS A 149 -0.34 -6.80 1.97
C HIS A 149 0.46 -7.16 3.23
N GLN A 150 -0.13 -8.00 4.09
CA GLN A 150 0.54 -8.49 5.29
C GLN A 150 1.42 -9.70 4.98
N ILE A 151 2.70 -9.63 5.35
CA ILE A 151 3.63 -10.76 5.33
C ILE A 151 3.55 -11.52 6.64
N THR A 152 3.49 -10.79 7.76
CA THR A 152 3.28 -11.38 9.09
C THR A 152 1.87 -11.97 9.17
N ARG A 153 1.79 -13.25 9.48
CA ARG A 153 0.48 -13.90 9.66
C ARG A 153 -0.21 -13.33 10.89
N GLY A 154 -1.46 -12.94 10.74
CA GLY A 154 -2.31 -12.56 11.86
C GLY A 154 -2.55 -13.73 12.81
N PHE A 155 -2.93 -13.43 14.06
CA PHE A 155 -3.37 -14.44 15.03
C PHE A 155 -4.64 -15.12 14.51
N ILE A 156 -4.61 -16.47 14.41
CA ILE A 156 -5.77 -17.29 14.08
C ILE A 156 -6.26 -17.93 15.38
N PRO A 157 -7.41 -17.50 15.94
CA PRO A 157 -7.98 -18.12 17.13
C PRO A 157 -8.24 -19.62 16.89
N GLY A 158 -7.80 -20.49 17.81
CA GLY A 158 -7.97 -21.94 17.69
C GLY A 158 -7.07 -22.62 16.67
N GLY A 159 -6.30 -21.89 15.89
CA GLY A 159 -5.28 -22.46 15.01
C GLY A 159 -4.02 -22.84 15.79
N ALA A 160 -3.61 -24.11 15.71
CA ALA A 160 -2.31 -24.53 16.21
C ALA A 160 -1.23 -23.85 15.35
N ASN A 161 -0.76 -22.70 15.74
CA ASN A 161 0.42 -22.06 15.15
C ASN A 161 1.64 -22.91 15.55
N LYS A 162 1.87 -24.00 14.85
CA LYS A 162 3.00 -24.92 15.08
C LYS A 162 4.35 -24.32 14.66
N ASN A 163 4.36 -23.12 14.06
CA ASN A 163 5.60 -22.49 13.65
C ASN A 163 6.08 -21.49 14.72
N PRO A 164 7.11 -21.82 15.50
CA PRO A 164 7.65 -20.94 16.52
C PRO A 164 8.39 -19.72 15.94
N PHE A 165 8.65 -19.71 14.64
CA PHE A 165 9.40 -18.63 13.99
C PHE A 165 8.59 -17.33 14.01
N LYS A 166 9.18 -16.30 14.65
CA LYS A 166 8.62 -14.95 14.72
C LYS A 166 9.45 -14.02 13.85
N LEU A 167 8.82 -13.47 12.82
CA LEU A 167 9.47 -12.53 11.88
C LEU A 167 9.91 -11.23 12.57
N GLY A 168 9.19 -10.81 13.61
CA GLY A 168 9.47 -9.58 14.35
C GLY A 168 8.70 -8.39 13.83
N ARG A 169 9.23 -7.18 14.05
CA ARG A 169 8.62 -5.91 13.66
C ARG A 169 9.19 -5.41 12.33
N LEU A 170 8.34 -4.87 11.48
CA LEU A 170 8.78 -4.21 10.25
C LEU A 170 9.64 -2.98 10.58
N ALA A 171 10.87 -2.96 10.07
CA ALA A 171 11.80 -1.84 10.16
C ALA A 171 11.60 -0.92 8.93
N LYS A 172 10.69 0.03 9.04
CA LYS A 172 10.32 0.94 7.94
C LYS A 172 11.54 1.68 7.38
N GLU A 173 12.43 2.10 8.24
CA GLU A 173 13.65 2.85 7.90
C GLU A 173 14.67 2.03 7.08
N ARG A 174 14.54 0.71 7.07
CA ARG A 174 15.38 -0.22 6.32
C ARG A 174 14.63 -0.86 5.14
N THR A 175 13.31 -0.81 5.14
CA THR A 175 12.48 -1.27 4.03
C THR A 175 12.62 -0.31 2.86
N LYS A 176 12.81 -0.85 1.64
CA LYS A 176 13.13 -0.03 0.47
C LYS A 176 12.57 -0.60 -0.82
N TYR A 177 12.47 0.26 -1.81
CA TYR A 177 12.21 -0.14 -3.18
C TYR A 177 13.47 -0.76 -3.79
N SER A 178 13.35 -1.97 -4.33
CA SER A 178 14.45 -2.65 -5.03
C SER A 178 14.35 -2.49 -6.54
N SER A 179 13.13 -2.35 -7.07
CA SER A 179 12.88 -2.12 -8.48
C SER A 179 11.52 -1.46 -8.68
N LEU A 180 11.43 -0.59 -9.66
CA LEU A 180 10.19 -0.02 -10.15
C LEU A 180 10.24 -0.05 -11.68
N LYS A 181 9.28 -0.73 -12.29
CA LYS A 181 9.04 -0.73 -13.74
C LYS A 181 7.60 -0.32 -13.97
N ASN A 182 7.40 0.64 -14.84
CA ASN A 182 6.08 1.20 -15.10
C ASN A 182 5.78 1.11 -16.58
N TYR A 183 4.66 0.51 -16.92
CA TYR A 183 4.19 0.24 -18.28
C TYR A 183 2.81 0.87 -18.47
N PRO A 184 2.32 1.02 -19.72
CA PRO A 184 1.01 1.63 -19.96
C PRO A 184 -0.16 0.98 -19.22
N GLU A 185 -0.11 -0.34 -19.01
CA GLU A 185 -1.20 -1.12 -18.41
C GLU A 185 -0.87 -1.73 -17.05
N ASN A 186 0.39 -1.66 -16.59
CA ASN A 186 0.78 -2.17 -15.28
C ASN A 186 1.97 -1.44 -14.67
N THR A 187 2.07 -1.53 -13.36
CA THR A 187 3.20 -1.05 -12.56
C THR A 187 3.75 -2.19 -11.73
N ASP A 188 5.00 -2.59 -11.98
CA ASP A 188 5.71 -3.60 -11.21
C ASP A 188 6.59 -2.92 -10.15
N LEU A 189 6.26 -3.13 -8.89
CA LEU A 189 6.98 -2.58 -7.76
C LEU A 189 7.57 -3.71 -6.91
N VAL A 190 8.89 -3.73 -6.78
CA VAL A 190 9.58 -4.68 -5.90
C VAL A 190 9.99 -3.98 -4.62
N VAL A 191 9.46 -4.45 -3.51
CA VAL A 191 9.77 -3.93 -2.17
C VAL A 191 10.55 -4.96 -1.38
N GLN A 192 11.67 -4.56 -0.82
CA GLN A 192 12.43 -5.36 0.13
C GLN A 192 12.00 -4.98 1.54
N TYR A 193 11.16 -5.82 2.15
CA TYR A 193 10.77 -5.66 3.55
C TYR A 193 11.88 -6.16 4.47
N VAL A 194 12.21 -5.39 5.49
CA VAL A 194 13.19 -5.74 6.52
C VAL A 194 12.48 -5.83 7.86
N TYR A 195 12.68 -6.96 8.54
CA TYR A 195 12.11 -7.19 9.88
C TYR A 195 13.23 -7.29 10.90
N THR A 196 12.95 -6.82 12.12
CA THR A 196 13.85 -6.92 13.27
C THR A 196 13.21 -7.78 14.33
N ASN A 197 13.95 -8.78 14.77
CA ASN A 197 13.59 -9.60 15.91
C ASN A 197 14.79 -9.66 16.86
N PRO A 198 14.72 -9.03 18.06
CA PRO A 198 15.82 -9.06 19.02
C PRO A 198 16.03 -10.45 19.65
N SER A 199 15.06 -11.35 19.52
CA SER A 199 15.11 -12.71 20.04
C SER A 199 14.63 -13.69 18.97
N PRO A 200 15.42 -13.89 17.88
CA PRO A 200 15.04 -14.83 16.84
C PRO A 200 15.04 -16.25 17.43
N THR A 201 13.95 -16.98 17.21
CA THR A 201 13.89 -18.42 17.48
C THR A 201 14.42 -19.13 16.25
N ASN A 202 15.46 -19.91 16.42
CA ASN A 202 15.99 -20.82 15.41
C ASN A 202 15.08 -22.02 15.22
#